data_8352fd0e93b54e52b7ba4653423c102a
#
_entry.id   8352fd0e93b54e52b7ba4653423c102a
#
_cell.length_a   1.000
_cell.length_b   1.000
_cell.length_c   1.000
_cell.angle_alpha   90.00
_cell.angle_beta   90.00
_cell.angle_gamma   90.00
#
_symmetry.space_group_name_H-M   'P 1'
#
loop_
_entity.id
_entity.type
_entity.pdbx_description
1 polymer ?
#
loop_
_entity_poly.entity_id
_entity_poly.type
_entity_poly.pdbx_seq_one_letter_code
_entity_poly.pdbx_strand_id
1 'polypeptide(L)'
;MFKLGKRFNRRSFFRAFFGLVLTYIFPWKVKSLTSALPPHHTGDGFRNTDPNFKQADGLDVFNWLISRGTRRSFSKETAEIPSTTFNNILVENVNTNSVTWIGHSTTLVRCEKKLFLTDPVWSETAGPYNLVGAKRYTSETISIEQLPDIDIILISHNHYDHLDLNSVLSFAKNKKTHFFIPLGLKEWFADYGIQNLHEMDWWQEETFGSFKIVCTPAQHFSGRSPFDRNNTLWSSWAVIGKEKRFYFGGDSAYFSGFKQIGEKYGPFQLSLIPIGAYLPRNIMGPVHVDPKEAVQAFLDVNSQMMLPIHWGTFRMADEPIDQPPKDFLAEVEKRGLNWNAVQPFKIGETKIW
;
A
#
# COMPACT_ATOMS: atom_id res chain seq x y z
N MET A 1 -31.93 -14.23 7.92
CA MET A 1 -32.80 -13.74 6.87
C MET A 1 -32.66 -12.23 6.80
N PHE A 2 -31.64 -11.72 6.10
CA PHE A 2 -31.37 -10.28 5.99
C PHE A 2 -31.93 -9.78 4.66
N LYS A 3 -32.78 -8.76 4.74
CA LYS A 3 -33.39 -8.11 3.57
C LYS A 3 -32.35 -7.31 2.78
N LEU A 4 -31.93 -7.84 1.64
CA LEU A 4 -31.32 -7.06 0.56
C LEU A 4 -32.43 -6.26 -0.13
N GLY A 5 -32.41 -4.95 0.00
CA GLY A 5 -33.41 -4.09 -0.60
C GLY A 5 -32.99 -2.65 -0.80
N LYS A 6 -31.97 -2.40 -1.61
CA LYS A 6 -31.86 -1.12 -2.34
C LYS A 6 -31.49 -1.41 -3.80
N ARG A 7 -32.49 -1.23 -4.67
CA ARG A 7 -32.34 -1.32 -6.12
C ARG A 7 -31.34 -0.27 -6.62
N PHE A 8 -30.28 -0.73 -7.24
CA PHE A 8 -29.27 0.10 -7.90
C PHE A 8 -29.90 0.79 -9.11
N ASN A 9 -29.89 2.12 -9.15
CA ASN A 9 -30.41 2.90 -10.27
C ASN A 9 -29.29 3.14 -11.29
N ARG A 10 -29.49 2.73 -12.55
CA ARG A 10 -28.54 2.93 -13.67
C ARG A 10 -28.05 4.38 -13.82
N ARG A 11 -28.81 5.35 -13.35
CA ARG A 11 -28.42 6.77 -13.35
C ARG A 11 -27.27 7.09 -12.40
N SER A 12 -27.06 6.31 -11.32
CA SER A 12 -25.94 6.48 -10.38
C SER A 12 -24.61 5.97 -10.98
N PHE A 13 -24.67 4.95 -11.85
CA PHE A 13 -23.48 4.40 -12.52
C PHE A 13 -22.88 5.38 -13.54
N PHE A 14 -23.74 6.05 -14.35
CA PHE A 14 -23.28 7.05 -15.31
C PHE A 14 -22.73 8.32 -14.63
N ARG A 15 -23.27 8.71 -13.46
CA ARG A 15 -22.74 9.83 -12.67
C ARG A 15 -21.36 9.55 -12.10
N ALA A 16 -21.07 8.32 -11.67
CA ALA A 16 -19.75 7.91 -11.17
C ALA A 16 -18.68 7.91 -12.28
N PHE A 17 -19.04 7.48 -13.52
CA PHE A 17 -18.11 7.43 -14.63
C PHE A 17 -17.76 8.82 -15.21
N PHE A 18 -18.75 9.73 -15.31
CA PHE A 18 -18.52 11.12 -15.75
C PHE A 18 -17.83 11.99 -14.70
N GLY A 19 -17.99 11.67 -13.41
CA GLY A 19 -17.34 12.40 -12.31
C GLY A 19 -15.82 12.24 -12.30
N LEU A 20 -15.28 11.07 -12.69
CA LEU A 20 -13.84 10.80 -12.79
C LEU A 20 -13.10 11.76 -13.75
N VAL A 21 -13.80 12.28 -14.76
CA VAL A 21 -13.22 13.16 -15.78
C VAL A 21 -13.19 14.63 -15.31
N LEU A 22 -14.18 15.05 -14.51
CA LEU A 22 -14.35 16.46 -14.14
C LEU A 22 -13.44 16.93 -12.99
N THR A 23 -13.04 16.05 -12.08
CA THR A 23 -12.17 16.41 -10.95
C THR A 23 -10.71 16.70 -11.34
N TYR A 24 -10.27 16.19 -12.51
CA TYR A 24 -8.93 16.51 -13.04
C TYR A 24 -8.84 17.87 -13.76
N ILE A 25 -9.99 18.44 -14.18
CA ILE A 25 -10.04 19.64 -15.06
C ILE A 25 -10.22 20.96 -14.29
N PHE A 26 -10.73 20.92 -13.05
CA PHE A 26 -10.99 22.14 -12.27
C PHE A 26 -10.31 22.11 -10.89
N PRO A 27 -9.17 22.81 -10.70
CA PRO A 27 -8.65 23.07 -9.36
C PRO A 27 -9.53 24.12 -8.66
N TRP A 28 -10.33 23.71 -7.70
CA TRP A 28 -11.05 24.67 -6.85
C TRP A 28 -10.05 25.37 -5.92
N LYS A 29 -9.95 26.70 -6.05
CA LYS A 29 -9.22 27.55 -5.13
C LYS A 29 -10.06 27.75 -3.87
N VAL A 30 -9.74 27.04 -2.81
CA VAL A 30 -10.26 27.31 -1.46
C VAL A 30 -9.29 28.26 -0.74
N LYS A 31 -9.81 29.36 -0.24
CA LYS A 31 -9.05 30.29 0.61
C LYS A 31 -8.75 29.62 1.95
N SER A 32 -7.47 29.50 2.28
CA SER A 32 -6.99 28.82 3.48
C SER A 32 -7.09 29.70 4.73
N LEU A 33 -7.72 29.16 5.75
CA LEU A 33 -7.60 29.56 7.16
C LEU A 33 -6.52 28.65 7.81
N THR A 34 -5.23 28.82 7.51
CA THR A 34 -4.25 27.76 7.76
C THR A 34 -3.00 28.21 8.52
N SER A 35 -3.11 29.00 9.58
CA SER A 35 -1.90 29.32 10.38
C SER A 35 -1.59 28.32 11.51
N ALA A 36 -2.39 27.24 11.69
CA ALA A 36 -2.25 26.30 12.80
C ALA A 36 -2.15 24.82 12.39
N LEU A 37 -2.40 24.46 11.14
CA LEU A 37 -2.37 23.06 10.71
C LEU A 37 -0.99 22.65 10.16
N PRO A 38 -0.60 21.35 10.32
CA PRO A 38 0.59 20.82 9.68
C PRO A 38 0.61 21.09 8.17
N PRO A 39 1.79 21.24 7.52
CA PRO A 39 1.88 21.63 6.09
C PRO A 39 1.16 20.72 5.11
N HIS A 40 0.96 19.45 5.45
CA HIS A 40 0.26 18.47 4.62
C HIS A 40 -1.27 18.50 4.77
N HIS A 41 -1.80 19.23 5.73
CA HIS A 41 -3.25 19.46 5.84
C HIS A 41 -3.71 20.56 4.88
N THR A 42 -4.92 20.39 4.35
CA THR A 42 -5.68 21.43 3.62
C THR A 42 -6.99 21.72 4.35
N GLY A 43 -7.81 22.62 3.84
CA GLY A 43 -9.11 22.91 4.47
C GLY A 43 -10.11 21.74 4.39
N ASP A 44 -9.88 20.79 3.48
CA ASP A 44 -10.80 19.70 3.12
C ASP A 44 -10.11 18.36 2.87
N GLY A 45 -8.85 18.22 3.30
CA GLY A 45 -8.10 16.98 3.12
C GLY A 45 -6.59 17.15 3.26
N PHE A 46 -5.82 16.49 2.40
CA PHE A 46 -4.37 16.39 2.52
C PHE A 46 -3.64 16.66 1.21
N ARG A 47 -2.33 16.94 1.30
CA ARG A 47 -1.44 17.17 0.14
C ARG A 47 -0.03 16.65 0.41
N ASN A 48 0.70 16.37 -0.66
CA ASN A 48 2.14 16.12 -0.59
C ASN A 48 2.89 17.41 -0.21
N THR A 49 3.98 17.26 0.52
CA THR A 49 4.77 18.38 1.05
C THR A 49 6.16 18.48 0.45
N ASP A 50 6.61 17.51 -0.35
CA ASP A 50 7.90 17.62 -1.03
C ASP A 50 7.87 18.80 -2.01
N PRO A 51 8.83 19.76 -1.91
CA PRO A 51 8.86 20.92 -2.77
C PRO A 51 9.06 20.60 -4.26
N ASN A 52 9.56 19.40 -4.57
CA ASN A 52 9.76 18.92 -5.93
C ASN A 52 8.54 18.16 -6.48
N PHE A 53 7.51 17.94 -5.65
CA PHE A 53 6.31 17.26 -6.09
C PHE A 53 5.61 17.99 -7.24
N LYS A 54 5.41 17.28 -8.34
CA LYS A 54 4.62 17.76 -9.48
C LYS A 54 3.57 16.69 -9.78
N GLN A 55 2.32 17.08 -9.67
CA GLN A 55 1.21 16.21 -10.06
C GLN A 55 1.28 15.93 -11.56
N ALA A 56 0.92 14.71 -11.97
CA ALA A 56 0.77 14.37 -13.38
C ALA A 56 -0.29 15.27 -14.05
N ASP A 57 -0.06 15.62 -15.30
CA ASP A 57 -1.02 16.42 -16.08
C ASP A 57 -2.34 15.65 -16.25
N GLY A 58 -3.46 16.32 -16.02
CA GLY A 58 -4.78 15.70 -16.07
C GLY A 58 -5.18 15.18 -17.45
N LEU A 59 -4.73 15.84 -18.53
CA LEU A 59 -4.94 15.39 -19.90
C LEU A 59 -4.10 14.14 -20.21
N ASP A 60 -2.87 14.10 -19.74
CA ASP A 60 -2.00 12.93 -19.89
C ASP A 60 -2.62 11.71 -19.19
N VAL A 61 -3.11 11.88 -17.97
CA VAL A 61 -3.80 10.80 -17.20
C VAL A 61 -5.05 10.35 -17.95
N PHE A 62 -5.87 11.27 -18.45
CA PHE A 62 -7.09 10.95 -19.19
C PHE A 62 -6.78 10.19 -20.48
N ASN A 63 -5.82 10.67 -21.28
CA ASN A 63 -5.39 10.01 -22.52
C ASN A 63 -4.82 8.62 -22.24
N TRP A 64 -4.05 8.48 -21.16
CA TRP A 64 -3.51 7.19 -20.73
C TRP A 64 -4.62 6.20 -20.35
N LEU A 65 -5.61 6.61 -19.57
CA LEU A 65 -6.74 5.75 -19.18
C LEU A 65 -7.54 5.27 -20.39
N ILE A 66 -7.85 6.17 -21.36
CA ILE A 66 -8.53 5.79 -22.61
C ILE A 66 -7.68 4.81 -23.42
N SER A 67 -6.39 5.13 -23.63
CA SER A 67 -5.49 4.28 -24.41
C SER A 67 -5.32 2.90 -23.79
N ARG A 68 -5.31 2.82 -22.46
CA ARG A 68 -5.20 1.56 -21.70
C ARG A 68 -6.40 0.66 -21.95
N GLY A 69 -7.63 1.21 -21.95
CA GLY A 69 -8.85 0.46 -22.25
C GLY A 69 -8.91 -0.12 -23.68
N THR A 70 -8.16 0.47 -24.62
CA THR A 70 -8.13 0.04 -26.04
C THR A 70 -6.94 -0.85 -26.41
N ARG A 71 -5.92 -0.96 -25.54
CA ARG A 71 -4.73 -1.78 -25.82
C ARG A 71 -5.04 -3.28 -25.64
N ARG A 72 -5.10 -4.02 -26.74
CA ARG A 72 -5.23 -5.49 -26.77
C ARG A 72 -4.09 -6.25 -26.07
N SER A 73 -2.99 -5.57 -25.79
CA SER A 73 -1.77 -6.14 -25.19
C SER A 73 -1.98 -6.71 -23.79
N PHE A 74 -2.94 -6.18 -23.04
CA PHE A 74 -3.19 -6.57 -21.64
C PHE A 74 -3.89 -7.93 -21.46
N SER A 75 -4.55 -8.45 -22.49
CA SER A 75 -5.36 -9.68 -22.40
C SER A 75 -4.58 -10.98 -22.67
N LYS A 76 -3.30 -10.90 -23.07
CA LYS A 76 -2.49 -12.05 -23.49
C LYS A 76 -1.20 -12.24 -22.69
N GLU A 77 -1.08 -11.58 -21.55
CA GLU A 77 0.08 -11.77 -20.70
C GLU A 77 0.03 -13.17 -20.06
N THR A 78 1.09 -13.95 -20.27
CA THR A 78 1.22 -15.32 -19.77
C THR A 78 2.43 -15.44 -18.84
N ALA A 79 2.84 -14.33 -18.19
CA ALA A 79 3.95 -14.35 -17.27
C ALA A 79 3.66 -15.25 -16.06
N GLU A 80 4.59 -16.08 -15.69
CA GLU A 80 4.52 -16.90 -14.50
C GLU A 80 5.11 -16.14 -13.32
N ILE A 81 4.27 -15.83 -12.31
CA ILE A 81 4.73 -15.21 -11.08
C ILE A 81 5.13 -16.31 -10.10
N PRO A 82 6.37 -16.32 -9.61
CA PRO A 82 6.84 -17.35 -8.70
C PRO A 82 6.00 -17.42 -7.42
N SER A 83 5.53 -18.61 -7.09
CA SER A 83 4.78 -18.87 -5.85
C SER A 83 5.28 -20.14 -5.18
N THR A 84 4.97 -20.29 -3.91
CA THR A 84 5.32 -21.48 -3.11
C THR A 84 4.25 -21.74 -2.05
N THR A 85 4.23 -22.95 -1.51
CA THR A 85 3.34 -23.28 -0.40
C THR A 85 3.73 -22.51 0.87
N PHE A 86 2.73 -21.99 1.54
CA PHE A 86 2.90 -21.28 2.79
C PHE A 86 3.46 -22.20 3.89
N ASN A 87 4.47 -21.73 4.60
CA ASN A 87 5.11 -22.47 5.67
C ASN A 87 4.65 -21.98 7.05
N ASN A 88 3.58 -22.59 7.57
CA ASN A 88 3.02 -22.27 8.88
C ASN A 88 4.03 -22.44 10.03
N ILE A 89 4.95 -23.40 9.94
CA ILE A 89 5.91 -23.72 11.02
C ILE A 89 6.78 -22.49 11.35
N LEU A 90 7.27 -21.78 10.33
CA LEU A 90 8.07 -20.57 10.55
C LEU A 90 7.24 -19.43 11.10
N VAL A 91 5.98 -19.33 10.69
CA VAL A 91 5.08 -18.26 11.14
C VAL A 91 4.57 -18.55 12.56
N GLU A 92 4.30 -19.77 12.93
CA GLU A 92 3.83 -20.17 14.25
C GLU A 92 4.92 -20.11 15.33
N ASN A 93 6.20 -20.19 14.94
CA ASN A 93 7.30 -20.07 15.88
C ASN A 93 7.41 -18.64 16.45
N VAL A 94 6.82 -18.44 17.61
CA VAL A 94 6.74 -17.12 18.29
C VAL A 94 8.09 -16.50 18.65
N ASN A 95 9.16 -17.29 18.65
CA ASN A 95 10.51 -16.82 18.99
C ASN A 95 11.32 -16.42 17.74
N THR A 96 10.75 -16.58 16.54
CA THR A 96 11.43 -16.29 15.27
C THR A 96 10.82 -15.06 14.62
N ASN A 97 11.62 -14.06 14.33
CA ASN A 97 11.16 -12.94 13.51
C ASN A 97 11.14 -13.39 12.05
N SER A 98 9.98 -13.31 11.42
CA SER A 98 9.78 -13.79 10.05
C SER A 98 8.94 -12.83 9.24
N VAL A 99 9.08 -12.87 7.93
CA VAL A 99 8.24 -12.15 6.99
C VAL A 99 7.79 -13.08 5.88
N THR A 100 6.48 -13.07 5.60
CA THR A 100 5.87 -13.82 4.49
C THR A 100 5.27 -12.85 3.50
N TRP A 101 5.58 -13.01 2.21
CA TRP A 101 4.89 -12.25 1.18
C TRP A 101 3.63 -12.98 0.73
N ILE A 102 2.47 -12.40 1.00
CA ILE A 102 1.16 -12.98 0.63
C ILE A 102 0.78 -12.58 -0.81
N GLY A 103 1.23 -11.40 -1.24
CA GLY A 103 1.01 -10.85 -2.56
C GLY A 103 0.71 -9.35 -2.51
N HIS A 104 0.98 -8.65 -3.58
CA HIS A 104 0.85 -7.19 -3.68
C HIS A 104 1.58 -6.49 -2.52
N SER A 105 0.90 -5.64 -1.74
CA SER A 105 1.41 -5.02 -0.52
C SER A 105 1.00 -5.74 0.76
N THR A 106 0.37 -6.92 0.64
CA THR A 106 -0.01 -7.76 1.77
C THR A 106 1.17 -8.61 2.20
N THR A 107 1.67 -8.35 3.40
CA THR A 107 2.75 -9.12 4.04
C THR A 107 2.39 -9.47 5.47
N LEU A 108 2.78 -10.67 5.90
CA LEU A 108 2.66 -11.10 7.29
C LEU A 108 4.04 -11.00 7.95
N VAL A 109 4.19 -10.11 8.92
CA VAL A 109 5.45 -9.86 9.63
C VAL A 109 5.32 -10.31 11.07
N ARG A 110 6.12 -11.29 11.50
CA ARG A 110 6.32 -11.58 12.91
C ARG A 110 7.49 -10.75 13.41
N CYS A 111 7.22 -9.91 14.38
CA CYS A 111 8.21 -9.09 15.06
C CYS A 111 8.03 -9.25 16.59
N GLU A 112 9.06 -9.71 17.29
CA GLU A 112 9.08 -9.85 18.75
C GLU A 112 7.78 -10.46 19.33
N LYS A 113 7.38 -11.63 18.80
CA LYS A 113 6.19 -12.41 19.20
C LYS A 113 4.84 -11.85 18.73
N LYS A 114 4.77 -10.66 18.12
CA LYS A 114 3.56 -10.08 17.57
C LYS A 114 3.46 -10.28 16.06
N LEU A 115 2.25 -10.47 15.57
CA LEU A 115 1.94 -10.60 14.16
C LEU A 115 1.34 -9.30 13.63
N PHE A 116 2.02 -8.75 12.64
CA PHE A 116 1.58 -7.60 11.86
C PHE A 116 1.17 -8.05 10.48
N LEU A 117 0.08 -7.50 9.97
CA LEU A 117 -0.36 -7.68 8.59
C LEU A 117 -0.42 -6.31 7.92
N THR A 118 0.16 -6.18 6.73
CA THR A 118 0.13 -4.93 5.97
C THR A 118 -0.91 -5.01 4.87
N ASP A 119 -1.65 -3.93 4.64
CA ASP A 119 -2.59 -3.72 3.53
C ASP A 119 -3.29 -5.01 3.05
N PRO A 120 -4.21 -5.59 3.85
CA PRO A 120 -4.80 -6.90 3.58
C PRO A 120 -5.75 -6.85 2.39
N VAL A 121 -5.41 -7.55 1.30
CA VAL A 121 -6.22 -7.67 0.09
C VAL A 121 -6.30 -9.11 -0.38
N TRP A 122 -7.49 -9.72 -0.30
CA TRP A 122 -7.80 -11.06 -0.80
C TRP A 122 -8.82 -11.05 -1.93
N SER A 123 -9.49 -9.93 -2.18
CA SER A 123 -10.48 -9.83 -3.27
C SER A 123 -9.86 -10.08 -4.65
N GLU A 124 -10.65 -10.70 -5.54
CA GLU A 124 -10.29 -11.01 -6.93
C GLU A 124 -10.13 -9.75 -7.80
N THR A 125 -10.72 -8.64 -7.37
CA THR A 125 -10.66 -7.38 -8.11
C THR A 125 -10.40 -6.22 -7.16
N ALA A 126 -9.33 -5.49 -7.39
CA ALA A 126 -9.05 -4.24 -6.69
C ALA A 126 -9.93 -3.12 -7.27
N GLY A 127 -11.11 -2.93 -6.65
CA GLY A 127 -12.07 -1.93 -7.10
C GLY A 127 -13.42 -2.01 -6.42
N PRO A 128 -14.34 -1.09 -6.78
CA PRO A 128 -15.65 -1.03 -6.16
C PRO A 128 -16.41 -2.35 -6.23
N TYR A 129 -16.88 -2.80 -5.07
CA TYR A 129 -17.70 -4.03 -4.93
C TYR A 129 -17.02 -5.32 -5.49
N ASN A 130 -15.71 -5.33 -5.67
CA ASN A 130 -14.97 -6.44 -6.29
C ASN A 130 -15.45 -6.75 -7.73
N LEU A 131 -16.01 -5.78 -8.43
CA LEU A 131 -16.61 -5.96 -9.77
C LEU A 131 -15.88 -5.19 -10.87
N VAL A 132 -15.33 -4.02 -10.55
CA VAL A 132 -14.71 -3.11 -11.53
C VAL A 132 -13.34 -2.69 -10.98
N GLY A 133 -12.29 -2.91 -11.75
CA GLY A 133 -10.91 -2.56 -11.34
C GLY A 133 -9.89 -3.52 -11.90
N ALA A 134 -8.69 -3.50 -11.33
CA ALA A 134 -7.63 -4.41 -11.69
C ALA A 134 -7.95 -5.81 -11.17
N LYS A 135 -8.02 -6.80 -12.08
CA LYS A 135 -8.21 -8.19 -11.69
C LYS A 135 -6.91 -8.76 -11.13
N ARG A 136 -7.05 -9.64 -10.15
CA ARG A 136 -5.95 -10.43 -9.60
C ARG A 136 -5.38 -11.32 -10.72
N TYR A 137 -4.08 -11.23 -10.90
CA TYR A 137 -3.34 -12.02 -11.88
C TYR A 137 -2.92 -13.38 -11.33
N THR A 138 -2.45 -13.40 -10.07
CA THR A 138 -2.03 -14.61 -9.37
C THR A 138 -3.14 -15.16 -8.48
N SER A 139 -3.34 -16.47 -8.48
CA SER A 139 -4.25 -17.11 -7.53
C SER A 139 -3.77 -16.89 -6.09
N GLU A 140 -4.70 -16.94 -5.15
CA GLU A 140 -4.37 -16.92 -3.72
C GLU A 140 -3.58 -18.17 -3.36
N THR A 141 -2.42 -17.98 -2.77
CA THR A 141 -1.59 -19.09 -2.27
C THR A 141 -1.83 -19.38 -0.79
N ILE A 142 -2.47 -18.44 -0.08
CA ILE A 142 -2.75 -18.49 1.35
C ILE A 142 -4.15 -17.93 1.57
N SER A 143 -5.07 -18.71 2.12
CA SER A 143 -6.39 -18.19 2.51
C SER A 143 -6.32 -17.50 3.87
N ILE A 144 -7.29 -16.62 4.18
CA ILE A 144 -7.35 -15.92 5.48
C ILE A 144 -7.45 -16.91 6.63
N GLU A 145 -8.16 -18.03 6.44
CA GLU A 145 -8.38 -19.08 7.44
C GLU A 145 -7.10 -19.86 7.78
N GLN A 146 -6.11 -19.86 6.91
CA GLN A 146 -4.80 -20.47 7.16
C GLN A 146 -3.86 -19.59 7.99
N LEU A 147 -4.20 -18.31 8.13
CA LEU A 147 -3.39 -17.39 8.92
C LEU A 147 -3.67 -17.55 10.42
N PRO A 148 -2.65 -17.42 11.27
CA PRO A 148 -2.84 -17.30 12.70
C PRO A 148 -3.56 -15.99 13.06
N ASP A 149 -4.02 -15.87 14.31
CA ASP A 149 -4.59 -14.62 14.82
C ASP A 149 -3.64 -13.44 14.64
N ILE A 150 -4.10 -12.40 13.98
CA ILE A 150 -3.33 -11.19 13.71
C ILE A 150 -3.51 -10.22 14.87
N ASP A 151 -2.39 -9.74 15.43
CA ASP A 151 -2.41 -8.75 16.51
C ASP A 151 -2.67 -7.34 15.96
N ILE A 152 -1.97 -6.96 14.87
CA ILE A 152 -1.96 -5.60 14.36
C ILE A 152 -2.05 -5.61 12.83
N ILE A 153 -2.91 -4.75 12.30
CA ILE A 153 -3.01 -4.50 10.87
C ILE A 153 -2.60 -3.05 10.61
N LEU A 154 -1.68 -2.86 9.67
CA LEU A 154 -1.22 -1.55 9.20
C LEU A 154 -1.86 -1.26 7.85
N ILE A 155 -2.62 -0.17 7.75
CA ILE A 155 -3.19 0.31 6.48
C ILE A 155 -2.42 1.54 6.02
N SER A 156 -1.91 1.51 4.80
CA SER A 156 -1.15 2.63 4.26
C SER A 156 -2.06 3.76 3.74
N HIS A 157 -3.11 3.43 3.01
CA HIS A 157 -4.06 4.39 2.45
C HIS A 157 -5.34 3.69 1.97
N ASN A 158 -6.27 4.43 1.38
CA ASN A 158 -7.61 3.93 1.08
C ASN A 158 -7.81 3.36 -0.33
N HIS A 159 -6.80 3.25 -1.20
CA HIS A 159 -6.99 2.63 -2.51
C HIS A 159 -7.48 1.18 -2.38
N TYR A 160 -8.19 0.69 -3.40
CA TYR A 160 -8.87 -0.62 -3.34
C TYR A 160 -7.91 -1.81 -3.29
N ASP A 161 -6.68 -1.65 -3.74
CA ASP A 161 -5.60 -2.63 -3.71
C ASP A 161 -4.79 -2.61 -2.41
N HIS A 162 -5.16 -1.74 -1.44
CA HIS A 162 -4.57 -1.65 -0.10
C HIS A 162 -5.62 -1.75 1.02
N LEU A 163 -6.82 -1.22 0.80
CA LEU A 163 -7.93 -1.28 1.75
C LEU A 163 -9.10 -2.06 1.14
N ASP A 164 -9.04 -3.39 1.25
CA ASP A 164 -10.08 -4.29 0.78
C ASP A 164 -11.12 -4.56 1.88
N LEU A 165 -12.36 -4.16 1.63
CA LEU A 165 -13.45 -4.29 2.60
C LEU A 165 -13.66 -5.73 3.06
N ASN A 166 -13.64 -6.70 2.15
CA ASN A 166 -13.90 -8.10 2.49
C ASN A 166 -12.81 -8.67 3.41
N SER A 167 -11.56 -8.36 3.11
CA SER A 167 -10.43 -8.75 3.94
C SER A 167 -10.50 -8.09 5.33
N VAL A 168 -10.71 -6.77 5.37
CA VAL A 168 -10.84 -6.03 6.64
C VAL A 168 -11.95 -6.60 7.51
N LEU A 169 -13.14 -6.86 6.93
CA LEU A 169 -14.27 -7.46 7.68
C LEU A 169 -13.95 -8.86 8.20
N SER A 170 -13.17 -9.64 7.45
CA SER A 170 -12.75 -10.98 7.89
C SER A 170 -11.85 -10.92 9.10
N PHE A 171 -10.85 -10.04 9.12
CA PHE A 171 -9.95 -9.84 10.27
C PHE A 171 -10.65 -9.15 11.45
N ALA A 172 -11.59 -8.26 11.22
CA ALA A 172 -12.35 -7.58 12.28
C ALA A 172 -13.29 -8.51 13.07
N LYS A 173 -13.53 -9.75 12.61
CA LYS A 173 -14.23 -10.78 13.40
C LYS A 173 -13.47 -11.13 14.67
N ASN A 174 -12.14 -11.13 14.62
CA ASN A 174 -11.30 -11.22 15.80
C ASN A 174 -11.24 -9.87 16.51
N LYS A 175 -11.96 -9.73 17.61
CA LYS A 175 -12.05 -8.49 18.39
C LYS A 175 -10.74 -8.10 19.10
N LYS A 176 -9.68 -8.91 19.00
CA LYS A 176 -8.35 -8.59 19.53
C LYS A 176 -7.43 -7.95 18.49
N THR A 177 -7.79 -7.99 17.21
CA THR A 177 -7.02 -7.35 16.15
C THR A 177 -7.17 -5.83 16.21
N HIS A 178 -6.06 -5.12 16.19
CA HIS A 178 -5.99 -3.66 16.18
C HIS A 178 -5.59 -3.15 14.80
N PHE A 179 -6.25 -2.09 14.33
CA PHE A 179 -5.98 -1.48 13.04
C PHE A 179 -5.31 -0.12 13.24
N PHE A 180 -4.12 0.05 12.71
CA PHE A 180 -3.43 1.33 12.61
C PHE A 180 -3.70 1.91 11.22
N ILE A 181 -4.31 3.07 11.18
CA ILE A 181 -4.85 3.69 9.98
C ILE A 181 -4.43 5.15 9.88
N PRO A 182 -4.20 5.70 8.68
CA PRO A 182 -3.95 7.12 8.51
C PRO A 182 -5.20 7.95 8.74
N LEU A 183 -4.99 9.22 9.06
CA LEU A 183 -6.02 10.20 9.41
C LEU A 183 -7.10 10.33 8.33
N GLY A 184 -8.36 10.41 8.78
CA GLY A 184 -9.56 10.51 7.93
C GLY A 184 -10.19 9.17 7.57
N LEU A 185 -9.62 8.01 7.99
CA LEU A 185 -10.21 6.69 7.72
C LEU A 185 -11.13 6.17 8.80
N LYS A 186 -11.12 6.76 9.98
CA LYS A 186 -11.88 6.27 11.15
C LYS A 186 -13.38 6.12 10.87
N GLU A 187 -13.99 7.08 10.19
CA GLU A 187 -15.42 7.03 9.86
C GLU A 187 -15.73 5.84 8.94
N TRP A 188 -14.88 5.61 7.92
CA TRP A 188 -15.04 4.45 7.04
C TRP A 188 -15.05 3.12 7.81
N PHE A 189 -14.14 2.93 8.77
CA PHE A 189 -14.13 1.73 9.61
C PHE A 189 -15.32 1.66 10.56
N ALA A 190 -15.74 2.80 11.12
CA ALA A 190 -16.89 2.88 12.03
C ALA A 190 -18.19 2.49 11.35
N ASP A 191 -18.39 2.83 10.07
CA ASP A 191 -19.55 2.44 9.26
C ASP A 191 -19.73 0.90 9.18
N TYR A 192 -18.65 0.14 9.38
CA TYR A 192 -18.66 -1.32 9.44
C TYR A 192 -18.58 -1.88 10.86
N GLY A 193 -18.68 -1.03 11.90
CA GLY A 193 -18.72 -1.42 13.31
C GLY A 193 -17.36 -1.86 13.86
N ILE A 194 -16.26 -1.49 13.22
CA ILE A 194 -14.90 -1.80 13.66
C ILE A 194 -14.46 -0.73 14.66
N GLN A 195 -14.00 -1.13 15.87
CA GLN A 195 -13.74 -0.21 16.97
C GLN A 195 -12.27 -0.15 17.43
N ASN A 196 -11.48 -1.20 17.22
CA ASN A 196 -10.08 -1.23 17.63
C ASN A 196 -9.20 -0.47 16.63
N LEU A 197 -9.37 0.85 16.58
CA LEU A 197 -8.74 1.73 15.59
C LEU A 197 -7.77 2.69 16.28
N HIS A 198 -6.59 2.82 15.67
CA HIS A 198 -5.54 3.78 16.00
C HIS A 198 -5.35 4.68 14.78
N GLU A 199 -6.08 5.79 14.74
CA GLU A 199 -6.00 6.76 13.65
C GLU A 199 -4.89 7.75 13.92
N MET A 200 -3.93 7.88 12.98
CA MET A 200 -2.71 8.63 13.18
C MET A 200 -2.40 9.58 12.03
N ASP A 201 -1.84 10.72 12.38
CA ASP A 201 -1.28 11.70 11.44
C ASP A 201 0.22 11.46 11.22
N TRP A 202 0.80 12.05 10.17
CA TRP A 202 2.24 11.96 9.91
C TRP A 202 3.08 12.42 11.11
N TRP A 203 4.11 11.63 11.40
CA TRP A 203 5.04 11.80 12.51
C TRP A 203 4.45 11.56 13.90
N GLN A 204 3.17 11.21 14.00
CA GLN A 204 2.62 10.74 15.28
C GLN A 204 3.19 9.38 15.64
N GLU A 205 3.47 9.22 16.93
CA GLU A 205 4.00 8.01 17.55
C GLU A 205 2.99 7.51 18.57
N GLU A 206 2.68 6.23 18.52
CA GLU A 206 1.84 5.58 19.51
C GLU A 206 2.55 4.36 20.09
N THR A 207 2.49 4.20 21.43
CA THR A 207 3.01 3.03 22.09
C THR A 207 1.93 1.96 22.21
N PHE A 208 2.15 0.82 21.58
CA PHE A 208 1.26 -0.33 21.65
C PHE A 208 2.00 -1.56 22.19
N GLY A 209 1.73 -1.92 23.44
CA GLY A 209 2.50 -2.95 24.14
C GLY A 209 3.98 -2.59 24.25
N SER A 210 4.85 -3.41 23.67
CA SER A 210 6.30 -3.15 23.65
C SER A 210 6.76 -2.38 22.40
N PHE A 211 5.85 -2.03 21.50
CA PHE A 211 6.16 -1.36 20.24
C PHE A 211 5.85 0.12 20.28
N LYS A 212 6.69 0.90 19.62
CA LYS A 212 6.36 2.23 19.15
C LYS A 212 5.98 2.10 17.67
N ILE A 213 4.75 2.46 17.34
CA ILE A 213 4.24 2.49 15.96
C ILE A 213 4.18 3.95 15.52
N VAL A 214 4.76 4.25 14.38
CA VAL A 214 4.87 5.61 13.86
C VAL A 214 4.21 5.69 12.50
N CYS A 215 3.27 6.60 12.35
CA CYS A 215 2.75 6.99 11.06
C CYS A 215 3.77 7.90 10.38
N THR A 216 4.38 7.45 9.29
CA THR A 216 5.42 8.19 8.57
C THR A 216 4.92 8.70 7.22
N PRO A 217 5.46 9.83 6.70
CA PRO A 217 5.02 10.37 5.42
C PRO A 217 5.28 9.41 4.25
N ALA A 218 4.43 9.53 3.24
CA ALA A 218 4.63 8.97 1.91
C ALA A 218 4.28 10.04 0.86
N GLN A 219 4.76 9.88 -0.37
CA GLN A 219 4.42 10.77 -1.47
C GLN A 219 3.47 10.06 -2.44
N HIS A 220 2.18 10.17 -2.14
CA HIS A 220 1.14 9.45 -2.87
C HIS A 220 -0.16 10.28 -2.93
N PHE A 221 -1.30 9.61 -2.96
CA PHE A 221 -2.62 10.21 -2.88
C PHE A 221 -3.63 9.18 -2.35
N SER A 222 -4.84 9.64 -2.04
CA SER A 222 -5.94 8.78 -1.63
C SER A 222 -7.19 9.04 -2.47
N GLY A 223 -8.11 8.07 -2.49
CA GLY A 223 -9.41 8.19 -3.14
C GLY A 223 -10.01 6.84 -3.54
N ARG A 224 -11.32 6.69 -3.35
CA ARG A 224 -12.12 5.52 -3.75
C ARG A 224 -13.25 5.89 -4.70
N SER A 225 -13.44 7.19 -4.93
CA SER A 225 -14.45 7.77 -5.81
C SER A 225 -13.92 9.02 -6.48
N PRO A 226 -14.62 9.55 -7.48
CA PRO A 226 -14.25 10.84 -8.10
C PRO A 226 -14.35 12.05 -7.17
N PHE A 227 -14.96 11.90 -5.99
CA PHE A 227 -15.34 13.03 -5.11
C PHE A 227 -14.60 13.04 -3.78
N ASP A 228 -13.76 12.04 -3.49
CA ASP A 228 -13.05 11.89 -2.22
C ASP A 228 -11.53 11.91 -2.34
N ARG A 229 -11.01 12.41 -3.48
CA ARG A 229 -9.57 12.50 -3.68
C ARG A 229 -8.91 13.32 -2.58
N ASN A 230 -7.92 12.71 -1.92
CA ASN A 230 -7.13 13.30 -0.83
C ASN A 230 -7.93 13.70 0.42
N ASN A 231 -9.17 13.23 0.59
CA ASN A 231 -9.95 13.46 1.80
C ASN A 231 -9.43 12.64 2.99
N THR A 232 -8.70 11.56 2.74
CA THR A 232 -8.00 10.78 3.76
C THR A 232 -6.49 10.87 3.53
N LEU A 233 -5.72 10.71 4.58
CA LEU A 233 -4.26 10.71 4.50
C LEU A 233 -3.76 9.38 3.91
N TRP A 234 -2.56 9.40 3.35
CA TRP A 234 -1.73 8.24 2.96
C TRP A 234 -0.47 8.24 3.79
N SER A 235 0.08 7.07 4.06
CA SER A 235 1.20 6.92 4.98
C SER A 235 2.09 5.74 4.66
N SER A 236 3.28 5.76 5.20
CA SER A 236 4.11 4.61 5.48
C SER A 236 4.15 4.39 7.00
N TRP A 237 4.75 3.29 7.45
CA TRP A 237 4.77 2.93 8.88
C TRP A 237 6.16 2.50 9.32
N ALA A 238 6.63 3.03 10.45
CA ALA A 238 7.79 2.52 11.15
C ALA A 238 7.34 1.81 12.43
N VAL A 239 7.69 0.53 12.56
CA VAL A 239 7.39 -0.28 13.75
C VAL A 239 8.69 -0.54 14.49
N ILE A 240 8.78 -0.09 15.72
CA ILE A 240 9.98 -0.09 16.55
C ILE A 240 9.72 -0.92 17.80
N GLY A 241 10.27 -2.13 17.83
CA GLY A 241 10.28 -2.99 19.01
C GLY A 241 11.50 -2.72 19.91
N LYS A 242 11.72 -3.59 20.87
CA LYS A 242 12.90 -3.49 21.79
C LYS A 242 14.21 -3.78 21.07
N GLU A 243 14.23 -4.81 20.22
CA GLU A 243 15.42 -5.30 19.53
C GLU A 243 15.30 -5.17 18.01
N LYS A 244 14.09 -5.31 17.48
CA LYS A 244 13.80 -5.33 16.05
C LYS A 244 12.90 -4.19 15.65
N ARG A 245 13.13 -3.68 14.44
CA ARG A 245 12.28 -2.68 13.83
C ARG A 245 12.14 -2.94 12.34
N PHE A 246 10.95 -2.67 11.82
CA PHE A 246 10.71 -2.77 10.39
C PHE A 246 10.00 -1.52 9.85
N TYR A 247 10.17 -1.30 8.58
CA TYR A 247 9.53 -0.22 7.83
C TYR A 247 8.59 -0.79 6.77
N PHE A 248 7.37 -0.28 6.70
CA PHE A 248 6.40 -0.57 5.66
C PHE A 248 6.15 0.70 4.84
N GLY A 249 6.56 0.69 3.56
CA GLY A 249 6.53 1.86 2.69
C GLY A 249 5.13 2.27 2.24
N GLY A 250 4.17 1.32 2.18
CA GLY A 250 2.92 1.57 1.44
C GLY A 250 3.22 1.94 -0.01
N ASP A 251 2.40 2.79 -0.61
CA ASP A 251 2.68 3.37 -1.91
C ASP A 251 3.29 4.76 -1.78
N SER A 252 4.35 4.99 -2.54
CA SER A 252 5.05 6.28 -2.54
C SER A 252 5.87 6.48 -3.82
N ALA A 253 5.92 7.69 -4.32
CA ALA A 253 7.03 8.14 -5.16
C ALA A 253 8.29 8.35 -4.32
N TYR A 254 9.44 8.44 -4.99
CA TYR A 254 10.68 8.80 -4.31
C TYR A 254 10.68 10.27 -3.87
N PHE A 255 11.00 10.51 -2.59
CA PHE A 255 11.07 11.84 -2.00
C PHE A 255 12.03 11.88 -0.81
N SER A 256 12.37 13.06 -0.35
CA SER A 256 13.33 13.30 0.75
C SER A 256 12.90 12.69 2.10
N GLY A 257 11.63 12.34 2.26
CA GLY A 257 11.09 11.73 3.47
C GLY A 257 11.70 10.37 3.80
N PHE A 258 12.11 9.57 2.80
CA PHE A 258 12.79 8.29 3.07
C PHE A 258 14.05 8.48 3.90
N LYS A 259 14.88 9.48 3.56
CA LYS A 259 16.08 9.81 4.31
C LYS A 259 15.76 10.31 5.72
N GLN A 260 14.75 11.17 5.86
CA GLN A 260 14.31 11.68 7.17
C GLN A 260 13.82 10.54 8.08
N ILE A 261 13.09 9.56 7.52
CA ILE A 261 12.62 8.38 8.25
C ILE A 261 13.81 7.53 8.69
N GLY A 262 14.77 7.29 7.79
CA GLY A 262 15.98 6.51 8.09
C GLY A 262 16.85 7.16 9.16
N GLU A 263 17.03 8.49 9.11
CA GLU A 263 17.78 9.26 10.10
C GLU A 263 17.11 9.25 11.48
N LYS A 264 15.75 9.32 11.51
CA LYS A 264 15.01 9.43 12.78
C LYS A 264 14.75 8.07 13.45
N TYR A 265 14.46 7.02 12.66
CA TYR A 265 13.97 5.74 13.19
C TYR A 265 14.82 4.54 12.81
N GLY A 266 15.72 4.67 11.84
CA GLY A 266 16.65 3.61 11.44
C GLY A 266 17.75 3.33 12.48
N PRO A 267 18.60 2.34 12.24
CA PRO A 267 18.52 1.39 11.13
C PRO A 267 17.35 0.41 11.30
N PHE A 268 16.68 0.07 10.18
CA PHE A 268 15.68 -0.99 10.17
C PHE A 268 16.31 -2.34 9.82
N GLN A 269 15.86 -3.43 10.45
CA GLN A 269 16.30 -4.76 10.07
C GLN A 269 15.55 -5.27 8.83
N LEU A 270 14.30 -4.78 8.61
CA LEU A 270 13.47 -5.14 7.46
C LEU A 270 12.77 -3.90 6.91
N SER A 271 12.70 -3.77 5.58
CA SER A 271 11.83 -2.82 4.90
C SER A 271 10.99 -3.50 3.82
N LEU A 272 9.75 -3.08 3.71
CA LEU A 272 8.77 -3.51 2.72
C LEU A 272 8.54 -2.33 1.78
N ILE A 273 9.13 -2.36 0.57
CA ILE A 273 9.15 -1.20 -0.34
C ILE A 273 8.55 -1.59 -1.70
N PRO A 274 7.62 -0.79 -2.26
CA PRO A 274 7.02 -1.07 -3.55
C PRO A 274 8.06 -1.00 -4.68
N ILE A 275 7.86 -1.83 -5.72
CA ILE A 275 8.68 -1.81 -6.94
C ILE A 275 7.84 -1.81 -8.22
N GLY A 276 6.52 -1.92 -8.14
CA GLY A 276 5.59 -1.96 -9.26
C GLY A 276 4.82 -0.67 -9.47
N ALA A 277 4.00 -0.65 -10.50
CA ALA A 277 3.17 0.48 -10.92
C ALA A 277 3.96 1.74 -11.30
N TYR A 278 5.04 1.60 -12.09
CA TYR A 278 5.95 2.70 -12.37
C TYR A 278 5.91 3.26 -13.81
N LEU A 279 5.23 2.62 -14.76
CA LEU A 279 5.12 3.12 -16.15
C LEU A 279 3.69 3.56 -16.51
N PRO A 280 3.53 4.63 -17.31
CA PRO A 280 4.58 5.54 -17.80
C PRO A 280 5.03 6.53 -16.72
N ARG A 281 6.31 6.92 -16.71
CA ARG A 281 6.91 7.73 -15.64
C ARG A 281 6.30 9.13 -15.48
N ASN A 282 5.83 9.77 -16.58
CA ASN A 282 5.18 11.08 -16.50
C ASN A 282 3.85 11.04 -15.71
N ILE A 283 3.23 9.87 -15.58
CA ILE A 283 1.98 9.66 -14.84
C ILE A 283 2.25 9.01 -13.48
N MET A 284 3.03 7.92 -13.47
CA MET A 284 3.27 7.13 -12.27
C MET A 284 4.39 7.71 -11.40
N GLY A 285 5.41 8.33 -12.00
CA GLY A 285 6.55 8.87 -11.29
C GLY A 285 6.24 9.83 -10.13
N PRO A 286 5.22 10.69 -10.22
CA PRO A 286 4.80 11.53 -9.10
C PRO A 286 4.29 10.80 -7.88
N VAL A 287 3.86 9.52 -8.02
CA VAL A 287 3.12 8.78 -6.98
C VAL A 287 3.66 7.37 -6.71
N HIS A 288 4.53 6.86 -7.56
CA HIS A 288 5.19 5.55 -7.38
C HIS A 288 6.68 5.61 -7.69
N VAL A 289 7.49 4.98 -6.86
CA VAL A 289 8.90 4.70 -7.16
C VAL A 289 9.00 3.72 -8.34
N ASP A 290 10.05 3.88 -9.16
CA ASP A 290 10.50 2.80 -10.03
C ASP A 290 11.50 1.88 -9.27
N PRO A 291 11.88 0.72 -9.83
CA PRO A 291 12.81 -0.20 -9.18
C PRO A 291 14.15 0.42 -8.78
N LYS A 292 14.68 1.39 -9.55
CA LYS A 292 15.92 2.11 -9.22
C LYS A 292 15.72 3.03 -8.01
N GLU A 293 14.61 3.74 -7.99
CA GLU A 293 14.22 4.62 -6.87
C GLU A 293 13.89 3.80 -5.62
N ALA A 294 13.32 2.59 -5.77
CA ALA A 294 13.05 1.68 -4.66
C ALA A 294 14.35 1.22 -3.98
N VAL A 295 15.39 0.91 -4.76
CA VAL A 295 16.74 0.62 -4.23
C VAL A 295 17.30 1.82 -3.49
N GLN A 296 17.11 3.04 -4.00
CA GLN A 296 17.55 4.25 -3.31
C GLN A 296 16.77 4.46 -2.00
N ALA A 297 15.44 4.27 -2.02
CA ALA A 297 14.62 4.37 -0.82
C ALA A 297 15.05 3.36 0.26
N PHE A 298 15.40 2.12 -0.12
CA PHE A 298 15.97 1.12 0.78
C PHE A 298 17.25 1.60 1.49
N LEU A 299 18.16 2.23 0.74
CA LEU A 299 19.38 2.79 1.30
C LEU A 299 19.10 3.99 2.21
N ASP A 300 18.17 4.86 1.80
CA ASP A 300 17.84 6.09 2.53
C ASP A 300 17.09 5.82 3.84
N VAL A 301 16.18 4.83 3.86
CA VAL A 301 15.56 4.40 5.14
C VAL A 301 16.55 3.65 6.04
N ASN A 302 17.78 3.43 5.59
CA ASN A 302 18.84 2.75 6.34
C ASN A 302 18.40 1.34 6.79
N SER A 303 18.00 0.49 5.82
CA SER A 303 17.52 -0.86 6.08
C SER A 303 18.56 -1.93 5.76
N GLN A 304 18.53 -3.04 6.52
CA GLN A 304 19.45 -4.17 6.34
C GLN A 304 18.93 -5.22 5.36
N MET A 305 17.61 -5.40 5.32
CA MET A 305 16.92 -6.33 4.41
C MET A 305 15.72 -5.63 3.77
N MET A 306 15.48 -5.90 2.48
CA MET A 306 14.31 -5.41 1.75
C MET A 306 13.49 -6.58 1.22
N LEU A 307 12.19 -6.55 1.45
CA LEU A 307 11.20 -7.30 0.68
C LEU A 307 10.57 -6.36 -0.35
N PRO A 308 10.83 -6.54 -1.65
CA PRO A 308 10.15 -5.81 -2.70
C PRO A 308 8.67 -6.24 -2.80
N ILE A 309 7.76 -5.28 -2.68
CA ILE A 309 6.30 -5.50 -2.70
C ILE A 309 5.63 -4.77 -3.86
N HIS A 310 4.31 -4.81 -3.94
CA HIS A 310 3.46 -4.10 -4.90
C HIS A 310 3.72 -4.51 -6.37
N TRP A 311 3.90 -5.80 -6.64
CA TRP A 311 4.06 -6.35 -7.98
C TRP A 311 3.43 -7.75 -8.07
N GLY A 312 3.30 -8.29 -9.28
CA GLY A 312 2.91 -9.68 -9.51
C GLY A 312 1.45 -10.04 -9.23
N THR A 313 0.70 -9.24 -8.48
CA THR A 313 -0.68 -9.56 -8.06
C THR A 313 -1.73 -8.80 -8.87
N PHE A 314 -1.64 -7.50 -8.93
CA PHE A 314 -2.51 -6.64 -9.74
C PHE A 314 -1.68 -5.88 -10.76
N ARG A 315 -2.17 -5.81 -12.01
CA ARG A 315 -1.53 -4.99 -13.01
C ARG A 315 -2.08 -3.57 -12.96
N MET A 316 -1.38 -2.70 -12.24
CA MET A 316 -1.85 -1.33 -11.99
C MET A 316 -1.37 -0.33 -13.04
N ALA A 317 -0.26 -0.62 -13.76
CA ALA A 317 0.39 0.29 -14.71
C ALA A 317 0.76 -0.40 -16.04
N ASP A 318 1.61 0.21 -16.86
CA ASP A 318 1.85 -0.24 -18.24
C ASP A 318 2.98 -1.27 -18.37
N GLU A 319 3.86 -1.40 -17.38
CA GLU A 319 4.90 -2.43 -17.38
C GLU A 319 4.30 -3.85 -17.37
N PRO A 320 4.97 -4.84 -18.00
CA PRO A 320 4.65 -6.25 -17.82
C PRO A 320 4.63 -6.64 -16.33
N ILE A 321 3.71 -7.51 -15.94
CA ILE A 321 3.51 -7.84 -14.52
C ILE A 321 4.72 -8.49 -13.84
N ASP A 322 5.60 -9.11 -14.63
CA ASP A 322 6.84 -9.75 -14.19
C ASP A 322 8.10 -8.89 -14.44
N GLN A 323 7.94 -7.67 -14.94
CA GLN A 323 9.07 -6.77 -15.21
C GLN A 323 9.67 -6.13 -13.95
N PRO A 324 8.87 -5.73 -12.93
CA PRO A 324 9.40 -5.04 -11.76
C PRO A 324 10.57 -5.76 -11.05
N PRO A 325 10.50 -7.06 -10.75
CA PRO A 325 11.64 -7.75 -10.12
C PRO A 325 12.87 -7.85 -11.03
N LYS A 326 12.72 -7.89 -12.35
CA LYS A 326 13.83 -7.92 -13.30
C LYS A 326 14.61 -6.60 -13.29
N ASP A 327 13.89 -5.47 -13.37
CA ASP A 327 14.49 -4.15 -13.33
C ASP A 327 15.12 -3.86 -11.95
N PHE A 328 14.46 -4.35 -10.88
CA PHE A 328 14.97 -4.25 -9.52
C PHE A 328 16.30 -4.98 -9.36
N LEU A 329 16.38 -6.22 -9.80
CA LEU A 329 17.60 -7.05 -9.70
C LEU A 329 18.74 -6.49 -10.54
N ALA A 330 18.45 -5.95 -11.72
CA ALA A 330 19.45 -5.28 -12.54
C ALA A 330 20.06 -4.06 -11.83
N GLU A 331 19.25 -3.28 -11.09
CA GLU A 331 19.77 -2.14 -10.33
C GLU A 331 20.54 -2.59 -9.07
N VAL A 332 20.11 -3.67 -8.40
CA VAL A 332 20.83 -4.30 -7.27
C VAL A 332 22.22 -4.73 -7.70
N GLU A 333 22.33 -5.45 -8.83
CA GLU A 333 23.60 -5.90 -9.41
C GLU A 333 24.49 -4.72 -9.76
N LYS A 334 23.94 -3.73 -10.48
CA LYS A 334 24.65 -2.52 -10.88
C LYS A 334 25.27 -1.76 -9.69
N ARG A 335 24.58 -1.76 -8.53
CA ARG A 335 25.06 -1.10 -7.31
C ARG A 335 25.95 -1.99 -6.43
N GLY A 336 26.15 -3.25 -6.79
CA GLY A 336 26.94 -4.21 -6.02
C GLY A 336 26.37 -4.50 -4.63
N LEU A 337 25.04 -4.45 -4.48
CA LEU A 337 24.39 -4.70 -3.20
C LEU A 337 24.35 -6.20 -2.87
N ASN A 338 24.29 -6.53 -1.57
CA ASN A 338 24.17 -7.89 -1.12
C ASN A 338 22.84 -8.51 -1.56
N TRP A 339 22.91 -9.46 -2.48
CA TRP A 339 21.75 -10.17 -3.03
C TRP A 339 20.85 -10.77 -1.96
N ASN A 340 21.41 -11.36 -0.91
CA ASN A 340 20.63 -11.99 0.15
C ASN A 340 19.80 -10.98 0.96
N ALA A 341 20.20 -9.71 0.95
CA ALA A 341 19.51 -8.65 1.65
C ALA A 341 18.33 -8.05 0.86
N VAL A 342 18.30 -8.21 -0.48
CA VAL A 342 17.35 -7.49 -1.35
C VAL A 342 16.69 -8.38 -2.40
N GLN A 343 16.63 -9.68 -2.14
CA GLN A 343 16.07 -10.67 -3.06
C GLN A 343 14.55 -10.64 -3.09
N PRO A 344 13.89 -10.60 -4.26
CA PRO A 344 12.45 -10.79 -4.37
C PRO A 344 12.02 -12.16 -3.83
N PHE A 345 10.88 -12.17 -3.14
CA PHE A 345 10.28 -13.40 -2.63
C PHE A 345 9.34 -14.00 -3.67
N LYS A 346 9.08 -15.29 -3.53
CA LYS A 346 7.93 -15.94 -4.15
C LYS A 346 6.68 -15.62 -3.33
N ILE A 347 5.51 -15.54 -3.97
CA ILE A 347 4.25 -15.44 -3.22
C ILE A 347 4.10 -16.68 -2.34
N GLY A 348 3.82 -16.52 -1.06
CA GLY A 348 3.78 -17.58 -0.06
C GLY A 348 5.12 -17.86 0.63
N GLU A 349 6.22 -17.29 0.16
CA GLU A 349 7.54 -17.52 0.77
C GLU A 349 7.68 -16.79 2.09
N THR A 350 8.22 -17.51 3.09
CA THR A 350 8.55 -16.99 4.42
C THR A 350 10.06 -17.02 4.63
N LYS A 351 10.63 -15.91 5.07
CA LYS A 351 12.04 -15.78 5.46
C LYS A 351 12.18 -15.24 6.88
N ILE A 352 13.28 -15.60 7.52
CA ILE A 352 13.72 -15.07 8.82
C ILE A 352 14.49 -13.77 8.58
N TRP A 353 14.31 -12.77 9.44
CA TRP A 353 14.96 -11.46 9.33
C TRP A 353 15.48 -10.91 10.66
#